data_de0efd727aa7075b39962a5976d95aa9
#
_entry.id   de0efd727aa7075b39962a5976d95aa9
#
_cell.length_a   1.000
_cell.length_b   1.000
_cell.length_c   1.000
_cell.angle_alpha   90.00
_cell.angle_beta   90.00
_cell.angle_gamma   90.00
#
_symmetry.space_group_name_H-M   'P 1'
#
loop_
_entity.id
_entity.type
_entity.pdbx_description
1 polymer ?
#
loop_
_entity_poly.entity_id
_entity_poly.type
_entity_poly.pdbx_seq_one_letter_code
_entity_poly.pdbx_strand_id
1 'polypeptide(L)'
;MIGDFIVGVIKPKGCIEALPKRFKIAKVMAGLFLVLSLFLLSYTFWRSEIYFLGNSREHYTYFYLISLSGVLFWGVVLRLKDEVQQNLVIASISALIGLYSVEIYLSIREPYLSLETYANKSGVFFDPRTRLEVVRDLRKEGVDVAPLSCGNILTWEEDGAYISLFTPGGLSKKTTVSSNETGKYQIVFTDRYGFNNPDSVWNAEIADWALIGDSFTFGQSVQPGEEIPRQIQSRTNSIVLNLGCPKSGPLEQLAGLKEYAEAKMPKRVLWMYYEGNDLWELKISSQDSIKDNYLDTGFSKNLMHRQEEIDAHLTEMIKRAEIDMDKKLESDFQKAKDVDRL
;
A
#
# COMPACT_ATOMS: atom_id res chain seq x y z
N MET A 1 -4.21 -97.78 17.13
CA MET A 1 -4.25 -97.46 15.66
C MET A 1 -4.87 -96.15 15.54
N ILE A 2 -3.99 -95.16 15.31
CA ILE A 2 -4.35 -93.76 15.32
C ILE A 2 -4.18 -93.32 13.86
N GLY A 3 -5.27 -92.91 13.24
CA GLY A 3 -5.24 -92.40 11.86
C GLY A 3 -4.90 -90.92 11.79
N ASP A 4 -3.92 -90.59 10.99
CA ASP A 4 -3.46 -89.26 10.71
C ASP A 4 -4.46 -88.52 9.78
N PHE A 5 -5.04 -87.42 10.27
CA PHE A 5 -5.76 -86.45 9.43
C PHE A 5 -4.78 -85.39 8.90
N ILE A 6 -4.49 -85.44 7.61
CA ILE A 6 -3.79 -84.38 6.93
C ILE A 6 -4.83 -83.33 6.52
N VAL A 7 -4.75 -82.15 7.16
CA VAL A 7 -5.56 -81.01 6.75
C VAL A 7 -4.69 -80.24 5.70
N GLY A 8 -5.08 -80.39 4.45
CA GLY A 8 -4.52 -79.58 3.35
C GLY A 8 -5.07 -78.17 3.37
N VAL A 9 -4.25 -77.15 3.69
CA VAL A 9 -4.58 -75.77 3.53
C VAL A 9 -4.45 -75.39 2.06
N ILE A 10 -5.58 -75.25 1.36
CA ILE A 10 -5.66 -74.69 0.02
C ILE A 10 -5.51 -73.17 0.15
N LYS A 11 -4.33 -72.65 -0.25
CA LYS A 11 -4.18 -71.19 -0.46
C LYS A 11 -4.94 -70.82 -1.71
N PRO A 12 -5.90 -69.85 -1.64
CA PRO A 12 -6.54 -69.33 -2.86
C PRO A 12 -5.51 -68.49 -3.66
N LYS A 13 -5.26 -68.92 -4.90
CA LYS A 13 -4.55 -68.13 -5.88
C LYS A 13 -5.43 -66.94 -6.32
N GLY A 14 -4.88 -65.71 -6.19
CA GLY A 14 -5.28 -64.60 -7.02
C GLY A 14 -6.45 -63.75 -6.52
N CYS A 15 -6.32 -63.14 -5.33
CA CYS A 15 -6.93 -61.83 -5.13
C CYS A 15 -5.84 -60.78 -5.38
N ILE A 16 -5.90 -60.12 -6.51
CA ILE A 16 -5.29 -58.78 -6.67
C ILE A 16 -6.10 -57.91 -5.71
N GLU A 17 -5.62 -57.73 -4.48
CA GLU A 17 -6.21 -56.79 -3.53
C GLU A 17 -6.13 -55.41 -4.18
N ALA A 18 -7.26 -54.90 -4.64
CA ALA A 18 -7.37 -53.54 -5.06
C ALA A 18 -6.91 -52.68 -3.87
N LEU A 19 -5.80 -51.98 -4.01
CA LEU A 19 -5.29 -51.02 -3.02
C LEU A 19 -6.45 -50.21 -2.44
N PRO A 20 -6.60 -50.15 -1.13
CA PRO A 20 -7.69 -49.40 -0.51
C PRO A 20 -7.70 -47.98 -1.05
N LYS A 21 -8.88 -47.43 -1.33
CA LYS A 21 -9.06 -46.09 -1.96
C LYS A 21 -8.19 -45.00 -1.29
N ARG A 22 -7.94 -45.10 0.01
CA ARG A 22 -7.10 -44.17 0.81
C ARG A 22 -5.64 -44.07 0.28
N PHE A 23 -5.02 -45.18 -0.13
CA PHE A 23 -3.65 -45.17 -0.65
C PHE A 23 -3.55 -44.55 -2.06
N LYS A 24 -4.60 -44.72 -2.90
CA LYS A 24 -4.69 -44.03 -4.20
C LYS A 24 -4.78 -42.51 -4.00
N ILE A 25 -5.56 -42.06 -3.01
CA ILE A 25 -5.69 -40.62 -2.69
C ILE A 25 -4.35 -40.07 -2.21
N ALA A 26 -3.66 -40.75 -1.30
CA ALA A 26 -2.36 -40.31 -0.78
C ALA A 26 -1.32 -40.13 -1.92
N LYS A 27 -1.29 -41.08 -2.88
CA LYS A 27 -0.40 -40.98 -4.02
C LYS A 27 -0.72 -39.84 -4.95
N VAL A 28 -2.02 -39.55 -5.18
CA VAL A 28 -2.46 -38.39 -5.94
C VAL A 28 -2.07 -37.08 -5.25
N MET A 29 -2.29 -36.99 -3.93
CA MET A 29 -1.94 -35.81 -3.13
C MET A 29 -0.42 -35.57 -3.11
N ALA A 30 0.41 -36.62 -2.94
CA ALA A 30 1.86 -36.50 -3.05
C ALA A 30 2.31 -36.02 -4.44
N GLY A 31 1.63 -36.49 -5.51
CA GLY A 31 1.83 -36.00 -6.86
C GLY A 31 1.47 -34.52 -7.03
N LEU A 32 0.34 -34.08 -6.46
CA LEU A 32 -0.07 -32.68 -6.45
C LEU A 32 0.95 -31.79 -5.72
N PHE A 33 1.45 -32.19 -4.59
CA PHE A 33 2.49 -31.46 -3.87
C PHE A 33 3.80 -31.38 -4.67
N LEU A 34 4.17 -32.44 -5.38
CA LEU A 34 5.31 -32.41 -6.29
C LEU A 34 5.13 -31.40 -7.42
N VAL A 35 3.95 -31.42 -8.07
CA VAL A 35 3.61 -30.46 -9.14
C VAL A 35 3.64 -29.02 -8.62
N LEU A 36 3.09 -28.79 -7.42
CA LEU A 36 3.10 -27.47 -6.80
C LEU A 36 4.53 -26.99 -6.51
N SER A 37 5.42 -27.89 -6.03
CA SER A 37 6.82 -27.58 -5.78
C SER A 37 7.57 -27.27 -7.08
N LEU A 38 7.31 -28.00 -8.17
CA LEU A 38 7.86 -27.72 -9.49
C LEU A 38 7.34 -26.39 -10.06
N PHE A 39 6.07 -26.10 -9.87
CA PHE A 39 5.50 -24.81 -10.27
C PHE A 39 6.15 -23.65 -9.51
N LEU A 40 6.30 -23.78 -8.20
CA LEU A 40 6.97 -22.78 -7.38
C LEU A 40 8.42 -22.56 -7.81
N LEU A 41 9.17 -23.65 -8.10
CA LEU A 41 10.53 -23.58 -8.58
C LEU A 41 10.62 -22.87 -9.95
N SER A 42 9.73 -23.21 -10.87
CA SER A 42 9.67 -22.59 -12.19
C SER A 42 9.29 -21.10 -12.11
N TYR A 43 8.33 -20.76 -11.26
CA TYR A 43 7.92 -19.37 -11.01
C TYR A 43 9.07 -18.56 -10.37
N THR A 44 9.75 -19.13 -9.37
CA THR A 44 10.92 -18.50 -8.74
C THR A 44 12.01 -18.24 -9.76
N PHE A 45 12.31 -19.22 -10.63
CA PHE A 45 13.28 -19.06 -11.71
C PHE A 45 12.86 -17.94 -12.68
N TRP A 46 11.62 -17.95 -13.13
CA TRP A 46 11.12 -16.93 -14.04
C TRP A 46 11.20 -15.53 -13.42
N ARG A 47 10.80 -15.37 -12.15
CA ARG A 47 10.89 -14.07 -11.45
C ARG A 47 12.32 -13.63 -11.26
N SER A 48 13.18 -14.50 -10.74
CA SER A 48 14.58 -14.15 -10.41
C SER A 48 15.42 -13.89 -11.66
N GLU A 49 15.39 -14.81 -12.64
CA GLU A 49 16.34 -14.81 -13.75
C GLU A 49 15.81 -14.06 -14.98
N ILE A 50 14.50 -14.15 -15.27
CA ILE A 50 13.92 -13.56 -16.48
C ILE A 50 13.35 -12.18 -16.19
N TYR A 51 12.50 -12.05 -15.17
CA TYR A 51 11.83 -10.78 -14.87
C TYR A 51 12.79 -9.75 -14.26
N PHE A 52 13.58 -10.14 -13.24
CA PHE A 52 14.56 -9.27 -12.57
C PHE A 52 15.97 -9.38 -13.13
N LEU A 53 16.18 -10.13 -14.22
CA LEU A 53 17.48 -10.29 -14.91
C LEU A 53 18.62 -10.70 -13.96
N GLY A 54 18.31 -11.47 -12.91
CA GLY A 54 19.28 -11.92 -11.91
C GLY A 54 19.64 -10.90 -10.82
N ASN A 55 19.15 -9.67 -10.89
CA ASN A 55 19.49 -8.60 -9.92
C ASN A 55 18.94 -8.84 -8.52
N SER A 56 17.97 -9.74 -8.36
CA SER A 56 17.30 -10.02 -7.07
C SER A 56 17.56 -11.44 -6.56
N ARG A 57 18.62 -12.12 -7.00
CA ARG A 57 18.90 -13.52 -6.63
C ARG A 57 18.97 -13.77 -5.14
N GLU A 58 19.57 -12.88 -4.38
CA GLU A 58 19.68 -12.99 -2.94
C GLU A 58 18.30 -13.07 -2.27
N HIS A 59 17.36 -12.22 -2.71
CA HIS A 59 15.99 -12.22 -2.23
C HIS A 59 15.25 -13.54 -2.53
N TYR A 60 15.52 -14.16 -3.68
CA TYR A 60 14.88 -15.42 -4.11
C TYR A 60 15.58 -16.69 -3.61
N THR A 61 16.72 -16.61 -2.93
CA THR A 61 17.50 -17.77 -2.45
C THR A 61 16.64 -18.70 -1.57
N TYR A 62 15.88 -18.17 -0.63
CA TYR A 62 15.01 -18.98 0.24
C TYR A 62 13.89 -19.67 -0.54
N PHE A 63 13.33 -19.02 -1.54
CA PHE A 63 12.29 -19.62 -2.39
C PHE A 63 12.86 -20.76 -3.25
N TYR A 64 14.08 -20.65 -3.75
CA TYR A 64 14.78 -21.76 -4.41
C TYR A 64 15.02 -22.93 -3.46
N LEU A 65 15.50 -22.68 -2.25
CA LEU A 65 15.73 -23.73 -1.25
C LEU A 65 14.44 -24.46 -0.88
N ILE A 66 13.36 -23.74 -0.63
CA ILE A 66 12.06 -24.32 -0.28
C ILE A 66 11.51 -25.15 -1.44
N SER A 67 11.47 -24.58 -2.64
CA SER A 67 10.90 -25.27 -3.80
C SER A 67 11.71 -26.50 -4.22
N LEU A 68 13.05 -26.42 -4.23
CA LEU A 68 13.92 -27.53 -4.53
C LEU A 68 13.82 -28.64 -3.47
N SER A 69 13.80 -28.27 -2.19
CA SER A 69 13.57 -29.23 -1.10
C SER A 69 12.23 -29.94 -1.24
N GLY A 70 11.17 -29.19 -1.61
CA GLY A 70 9.85 -29.76 -1.89
C GLY A 70 9.87 -30.76 -3.04
N VAL A 71 10.53 -30.43 -4.15
CA VAL A 71 10.66 -31.33 -5.31
C VAL A 71 11.39 -32.62 -4.91
N LEU A 72 12.51 -32.52 -4.20
CA LEU A 72 13.28 -33.67 -3.74
C LEU A 72 12.46 -34.52 -2.76
N PHE A 73 11.84 -33.90 -1.76
CA PHE A 73 11.05 -34.58 -0.75
C PHE A 73 9.88 -35.36 -1.36
N TRP A 74 9.04 -34.71 -2.15
CA TRP A 74 7.88 -35.37 -2.75
C TRP A 74 8.25 -36.36 -3.85
N GLY A 75 9.38 -36.14 -4.56
CA GLY A 75 9.94 -37.11 -5.49
C GLY A 75 10.37 -38.40 -4.80
N VAL A 76 10.93 -38.29 -3.60
CA VAL A 76 11.29 -39.47 -2.75
C VAL A 76 10.01 -40.12 -2.18
N VAL A 77 9.08 -39.31 -1.64
CA VAL A 77 7.82 -39.82 -1.05
C VAL A 77 7.04 -40.68 -2.04
N LEU A 78 6.98 -40.29 -3.32
CA LEU A 78 6.29 -41.07 -4.37
C LEU A 78 6.91 -42.46 -4.62
N ARG A 79 8.16 -42.73 -4.16
CA ARG A 79 8.83 -44.02 -4.28
C ARG A 79 8.76 -44.85 -3.01
N LEU A 80 8.22 -44.32 -1.92
CA LEU A 80 8.08 -45.03 -0.65
C LEU A 80 6.88 -45.97 -0.66
N LYS A 81 6.79 -46.84 0.35
CA LYS A 81 5.65 -47.74 0.55
C LYS A 81 4.37 -46.93 0.81
N ASP A 82 3.23 -47.43 0.35
CA ASP A 82 1.95 -46.73 0.38
C ASP A 82 1.55 -46.25 1.79
N GLU A 83 1.86 -47.02 2.82
CA GLU A 83 1.56 -46.63 4.23
C GLU A 83 2.38 -45.42 4.66
N VAL A 84 3.68 -45.37 4.27
CA VAL A 84 4.57 -44.23 4.58
C VAL A 84 4.14 -42.98 3.81
N GLN A 85 3.78 -43.14 2.52
CA GLN A 85 3.22 -42.06 1.72
C GLN A 85 1.97 -41.45 2.38
N GLN A 86 1.04 -42.31 2.80
CA GLN A 86 -0.18 -41.87 3.48
C GLN A 86 0.14 -41.07 4.75
N ASN A 87 1.02 -41.58 5.60
CA ASN A 87 1.37 -40.91 6.85
C ASN A 87 2.05 -39.54 6.60
N LEU A 88 2.96 -39.46 5.63
CA LEU A 88 3.64 -38.22 5.28
C LEU A 88 2.69 -37.18 4.68
N VAL A 89 1.75 -37.61 3.81
CA VAL A 89 0.72 -36.70 3.26
C VAL A 89 -0.20 -36.19 4.36
N ILE A 90 -0.68 -37.06 5.26
CA ILE A 90 -1.52 -36.64 6.37
C ILE A 90 -0.77 -35.69 7.30
N ALA A 91 0.48 -36.03 7.65
CA ALA A 91 1.33 -35.16 8.48
C ALA A 91 1.52 -33.79 7.85
N SER A 92 1.80 -33.72 6.53
CA SER A 92 1.99 -32.46 5.81
C SER A 92 0.72 -31.62 5.75
N ILE A 93 -0.44 -32.25 5.48
CA ILE A 93 -1.73 -31.54 5.49
C ILE A 93 -2.05 -31.04 6.90
N SER A 94 -1.84 -31.87 7.93
CA SER A 94 -2.05 -31.48 9.32
C SER A 94 -1.16 -30.33 9.74
N ALA A 95 0.11 -30.33 9.33
CA ALA A 95 1.05 -29.23 9.57
C ALA A 95 0.60 -27.94 8.89
N LEU A 96 0.14 -28.03 7.63
CA LEU A 96 -0.41 -26.86 6.91
C LEU A 96 -1.65 -26.30 7.59
N ILE A 97 -2.59 -27.15 7.98
CA ILE A 97 -3.79 -26.72 8.72
C ILE A 97 -3.40 -26.08 10.04
N GLY A 98 -2.44 -26.66 10.77
CA GLY A 98 -1.93 -26.10 12.03
C GLY A 98 -1.31 -24.71 11.83
N LEU A 99 -0.44 -24.55 10.83
CA LEU A 99 0.18 -23.26 10.50
C LEU A 99 -0.86 -22.21 10.11
N TYR A 100 -1.81 -22.57 9.23
CA TYR A 100 -2.90 -21.66 8.87
C TYR A 100 -3.80 -21.31 10.04
N SER A 101 -4.06 -22.26 10.96
CA SER A 101 -4.86 -21.99 12.17
C SER A 101 -4.14 -21.01 13.10
N VAL A 102 -2.82 -21.11 13.23
CA VAL A 102 -1.99 -20.14 13.97
C VAL A 102 -2.04 -18.78 13.30
N GLU A 103 -1.89 -18.70 11.97
CA GLU A 103 -1.96 -17.46 11.21
C GLU A 103 -3.33 -16.78 11.38
N ILE A 104 -4.42 -17.55 11.24
CA ILE A 104 -5.78 -17.04 11.46
C ILE A 104 -5.93 -16.55 12.91
N TYR A 105 -5.46 -17.33 13.90
CA TYR A 105 -5.52 -16.93 15.31
C TYR A 105 -4.74 -15.64 15.57
N LEU A 106 -3.53 -15.52 15.02
CA LEU A 106 -2.72 -14.28 15.14
C LEU A 106 -3.40 -13.11 14.44
N SER A 107 -3.96 -13.31 13.25
CA SER A 107 -4.70 -12.28 12.51
C SER A 107 -5.95 -11.79 13.23
N ILE A 108 -6.62 -12.67 14.00
CA ILE A 108 -7.78 -12.30 14.82
C ILE A 108 -7.34 -11.65 16.13
N ARG A 109 -6.29 -12.15 16.75
CA ARG A 109 -5.81 -11.68 18.07
C ARG A 109 -5.00 -10.40 17.98
N GLU A 110 -4.28 -10.23 16.89
CA GLU A 110 -3.59 -9.00 16.54
C GLU A 110 -4.33 -8.30 15.38
N PRO A 111 -5.53 -7.74 15.63
CA PRO A 111 -6.01 -6.72 14.71
C PRO A 111 -4.90 -5.68 14.72
N TYR A 112 -4.28 -5.44 13.56
CA TYR A 112 -3.22 -4.47 13.31
C TYR A 112 -2.95 -3.64 14.56
N LEU A 113 -1.83 -3.85 15.26
CA LEU A 113 -1.52 -3.06 16.45
C LEU A 113 -1.71 -1.63 16.01
N SER A 114 -2.84 -1.01 16.41
CA SER A 114 -3.07 0.37 16.05
C SER A 114 -1.85 1.13 16.55
N LEU A 115 -1.41 2.14 15.84
CA LEU A 115 -0.28 2.96 16.26
C LEU A 115 -0.44 3.40 17.72
N GLU A 116 -1.69 3.62 18.14
CA GLU A 116 -2.06 3.88 19.53
C GLU A 116 -1.70 2.74 20.48
N THR A 117 -2.03 1.49 20.11
CA THR A 117 -1.71 0.32 20.95
C THR A 117 -0.20 0.09 21.03
N TYR A 118 0.53 0.30 19.93
CA TYR A 118 1.99 0.25 19.91
C TYR A 118 2.59 1.34 20.80
N ALA A 119 2.12 2.57 20.67
CA ALA A 119 2.58 3.70 21.47
C ALA A 119 2.34 3.48 22.97
N ASN A 120 1.14 3.00 23.34
CA ASN A 120 0.81 2.67 24.73
C ASN A 120 1.71 1.56 25.29
N LYS A 121 2.03 0.53 24.50
CA LYS A 121 2.96 -0.54 24.91
C LYS A 121 4.42 -0.05 25.02
N SER A 122 4.82 0.89 24.17
CA SER A 122 6.19 1.39 24.09
C SER A 122 6.44 2.62 24.97
N GLY A 123 5.40 3.15 25.62
CA GLY A 123 5.49 4.39 26.42
C GLY A 123 5.76 5.65 25.58
N VAL A 124 5.50 5.60 24.29
CA VAL A 124 5.63 6.72 23.36
C VAL A 124 4.31 7.50 23.34
N PHE A 125 4.39 8.83 23.31
CA PHE A 125 3.19 9.66 23.19
C PHE A 125 2.47 9.39 21.87
N PHE A 126 1.15 9.26 21.94
CA PHE A 126 0.27 9.15 20.78
C PHE A 126 -0.98 10.00 20.99
N ASP A 127 -1.29 10.86 20.04
CA ASP A 127 -2.53 11.64 20.02
C ASP A 127 -3.67 10.77 19.48
N PRO A 128 -4.64 10.36 20.31
CA PRO A 128 -5.71 9.45 19.89
C PRO A 128 -6.81 10.12 19.06
N ARG A 129 -6.80 11.45 18.99
CA ARG A 129 -7.82 12.18 18.24
C ARG A 129 -7.74 11.84 16.75
N THR A 130 -8.88 11.89 16.08
CA THR A 130 -8.92 11.89 14.62
C THR A 130 -8.38 13.22 14.07
N ARG A 131 -7.93 13.22 12.83
CA ARG A 131 -7.47 14.43 12.15
C ARG A 131 -8.54 15.55 12.17
N LEU A 132 -9.80 15.18 12.01
CA LEU A 132 -10.90 16.14 12.03
C LEU A 132 -11.14 16.75 13.42
N GLU A 133 -10.98 15.96 14.49
CA GLU A 133 -11.05 16.48 15.86
C GLU A 133 -9.92 17.48 16.13
N VAL A 134 -8.70 17.19 15.70
CA VAL A 134 -7.57 18.13 15.83
C VAL A 134 -7.84 19.43 15.06
N VAL A 135 -8.37 19.34 13.82
CA VAL A 135 -8.76 20.52 13.04
C VAL A 135 -9.83 21.34 13.78
N ARG A 136 -10.84 20.68 14.36
CA ARG A 136 -11.90 21.35 15.10
C ARG A 136 -11.40 22.04 16.36
N ASP A 137 -10.49 21.41 17.09
CA ASP A 137 -9.92 21.98 18.30
C ASP A 137 -9.07 23.20 17.97
N LEU A 138 -8.22 23.14 16.96
CA LEU A 138 -7.46 24.30 16.48
C LEU A 138 -8.36 25.45 16.00
N ARG A 139 -9.48 25.15 15.33
CA ARG A 139 -10.47 26.17 14.95
C ARG A 139 -11.13 26.84 16.16
N LYS A 140 -11.40 26.08 17.24
CA LYS A 140 -11.90 26.65 18.51
C LYS A 140 -10.90 27.61 19.15
N GLU A 141 -9.60 27.34 18.96
CA GLU A 141 -8.51 28.20 19.39
C GLU A 141 -8.28 29.43 18.48
N GLY A 142 -9.10 29.59 17.44
CA GLY A 142 -9.03 30.71 16.50
C GLY A 142 -8.04 30.52 15.36
N VAL A 143 -7.48 29.31 15.18
CA VAL A 143 -6.56 29.03 14.07
C VAL A 143 -7.35 28.78 12.78
N ASP A 144 -6.99 29.47 11.71
CA ASP A 144 -7.53 29.20 10.37
C ASP A 144 -6.88 27.94 9.79
N VAL A 145 -7.52 26.78 9.98
CA VAL A 145 -6.97 25.47 9.72
C VAL A 145 -7.93 24.57 8.94
N ALA A 146 -7.35 23.71 8.08
CA ALA A 146 -8.06 22.70 7.30
C ALA A 146 -7.32 21.33 7.38
N PRO A 147 -8.00 20.21 7.05
CA PRO A 147 -7.30 18.98 6.75
C PRO A 147 -6.39 19.19 5.54
N LEU A 148 -5.19 18.58 5.54
CA LEU A 148 -4.34 18.58 4.35
C LEU A 148 -5.08 17.96 3.17
N SER A 149 -5.12 18.70 2.07
CA SER A 149 -5.81 18.32 0.85
C SER A 149 -4.96 18.76 -0.35
N CYS A 150 -4.40 17.81 -1.07
CA CYS A 150 -3.68 17.99 -2.33
C CYS A 150 -3.94 16.79 -3.24
N GLY A 151 -3.60 16.87 -4.51
CA GLY A 151 -3.80 15.79 -5.46
C GLY A 151 -5.27 15.47 -5.75
N ASN A 152 -6.13 16.49 -5.79
CA ASN A 152 -7.57 16.32 -5.95
C ASN A 152 -8.00 16.57 -7.38
N ILE A 153 -9.08 15.90 -7.79
CA ILE A 153 -9.85 16.26 -8.97
C ILE A 153 -11.05 17.08 -8.49
N LEU A 154 -11.05 18.33 -8.90
CA LEU A 154 -12.18 19.25 -8.66
C LEU A 154 -13.12 19.18 -9.85
N THR A 155 -14.43 19.07 -9.59
CA THR A 155 -15.45 19.10 -10.63
C THR A 155 -16.56 20.05 -10.22
N TRP A 156 -16.90 20.97 -11.12
CA TRP A 156 -18.01 21.92 -10.93
C TRP A 156 -18.71 22.18 -12.26
N GLU A 157 -19.88 22.77 -12.17
CA GLU A 157 -20.66 23.18 -13.34
C GLU A 157 -20.48 24.68 -13.57
N GLU A 158 -20.16 25.06 -14.80
CA GLU A 158 -20.02 26.43 -15.25
C GLU A 158 -20.65 26.57 -16.63
N ASP A 159 -21.57 27.50 -16.79
CA ASP A 159 -22.30 27.76 -18.03
C ASP A 159 -22.96 26.51 -18.66
N GLY A 160 -23.45 25.58 -17.81
CA GLY A 160 -24.10 24.34 -18.23
C GLY A 160 -23.12 23.24 -18.70
N ALA A 161 -21.82 23.42 -18.52
CA ALA A 161 -20.79 22.42 -18.80
C ALA A 161 -20.09 21.97 -17.49
N TYR A 162 -19.75 20.69 -17.40
CA TYR A 162 -18.93 20.20 -16.29
C TYR A 162 -17.45 20.45 -16.59
N ILE A 163 -16.80 21.22 -15.72
CA ILE A 163 -15.37 21.46 -15.74
C ILE A 163 -14.72 20.52 -14.72
N SER A 164 -13.65 19.83 -15.14
CA SER A 164 -12.84 19.02 -14.26
C SER A 164 -11.39 19.47 -14.32
N LEU A 165 -10.79 19.62 -13.14
CA LEU A 165 -9.44 20.11 -12.96
C LEU A 165 -8.70 19.24 -11.95
N PHE A 166 -7.57 18.66 -12.36
CA PHE A 166 -6.65 18.05 -11.41
C PHE A 166 -5.75 19.11 -10.80
N THR A 167 -5.63 19.14 -9.47
CA THR A 167 -4.78 20.07 -8.72
C THR A 167 -3.72 19.31 -7.92
N PRO A 168 -2.44 19.33 -8.34
CA PRO A 168 -1.32 18.76 -7.58
C PRO A 168 -1.13 19.44 -6.23
N GLY A 169 -1.34 20.77 -6.16
CA GLY A 169 -1.27 21.56 -4.93
C GLY A 169 -2.53 21.47 -4.08
N GLY A 170 -2.51 22.17 -2.95
CA GLY A 170 -3.59 22.22 -1.98
C GLY A 170 -4.14 23.64 -1.77
N LEU A 171 -4.76 23.85 -0.59
CA LEU A 171 -5.17 25.20 -0.16
C LEU A 171 -3.96 26.09 0.05
N SER A 172 -4.01 27.30 -0.53
CA SER A 172 -2.93 28.27 -0.41
C SER A 172 -2.90 28.91 0.97
N LYS A 173 -1.68 29.20 1.47
CA LYS A 173 -1.43 29.96 2.72
C LYS A 173 -2.31 29.52 3.88
N LYS A 174 -2.46 28.21 4.03
CA LYS A 174 -3.37 27.60 5.00
C LYS A 174 -2.60 26.76 6.02
N THR A 175 -2.94 26.86 7.28
CA THR A 175 -2.52 25.86 8.26
C THR A 175 -3.27 24.57 7.95
N THR A 176 -2.54 23.47 7.78
CA THR A 176 -3.13 22.16 7.45
C THR A 176 -2.66 21.10 8.42
N VAL A 177 -3.57 20.17 8.76
CA VAL A 177 -3.30 18.99 9.58
C VAL A 177 -3.14 17.79 8.66
N SER A 178 -1.97 17.13 8.72
CA SER A 178 -1.62 15.98 7.92
C SER A 178 -1.82 14.66 8.70
N SER A 179 -0.84 13.76 8.69
CA SER A 179 -0.89 12.44 9.31
C SER A 179 -0.40 12.45 10.76
N ASN A 180 -0.68 11.35 11.46
CA ASN A 180 -0.25 11.08 12.84
C ASN A 180 0.48 9.72 12.92
N GLU A 181 1.42 9.44 12.02
CA GLU A 181 2.13 8.15 12.02
C GLU A 181 3.22 8.06 13.09
N THR A 182 3.70 9.21 13.57
CA THR A 182 4.74 9.30 14.62
C THR A 182 4.19 9.56 16.02
N GLY A 183 2.86 9.48 16.18
CA GLY A 183 2.20 9.77 17.46
C GLY A 183 1.79 11.23 17.65
N LYS A 184 2.24 12.13 16.76
CA LYS A 184 1.84 13.55 16.76
C LYS A 184 1.36 13.95 15.37
N TYR A 185 0.28 14.69 15.32
CA TYR A 185 -0.16 15.26 14.05
C TYR A 185 0.87 16.24 13.51
N GLN A 186 1.23 16.05 12.24
CA GLN A 186 2.02 17.04 11.52
C GLN A 186 1.13 18.22 11.14
N ILE A 187 1.53 19.42 11.53
CA ILE A 187 0.86 20.67 11.20
C ILE A 187 1.78 21.47 10.27
N VAL A 188 1.29 21.78 9.07
CA VAL A 188 2.06 22.45 8.03
C VAL A 188 1.34 23.72 7.62
N PHE A 189 2.07 24.82 7.50
CA PHE A 189 1.58 26.02 6.83
C PHE A 189 1.98 25.97 5.37
N THR A 190 1.01 25.87 4.47
CA THR A 190 1.24 25.72 3.03
C THR A 190 1.63 27.05 2.37
N ASP A 191 2.37 26.95 1.27
CA ASP A 191 2.74 28.08 0.44
C ASP A 191 1.55 28.62 -0.39
N ARG A 192 1.82 29.61 -1.26
CA ARG A 192 0.80 30.24 -2.12
C ARG A 192 0.13 29.32 -3.14
N TYR A 193 0.62 28.09 -3.29
CA TYR A 193 0.07 27.07 -4.18
C TYR A 193 -0.33 25.77 -3.44
N GLY A 194 -0.28 25.81 -2.10
CA GLY A 194 -0.73 24.69 -1.26
C GLY A 194 0.29 23.55 -1.09
N PHE A 195 1.56 23.79 -1.42
CA PHE A 195 2.64 22.84 -1.16
C PHE A 195 3.35 23.11 0.19
N ASN A 196 4.13 22.15 0.65
CA ASN A 196 4.93 22.28 1.87
C ASN A 196 6.25 23.00 1.59
N ASN A 197 6.18 24.31 1.37
CA ASN A 197 7.32 25.18 1.18
C ASN A 197 7.23 26.43 2.05
N PRO A 198 8.37 27.11 2.33
CA PRO A 198 8.32 28.54 2.64
C PRO A 198 7.81 29.29 1.41
N ASP A 199 6.83 30.16 1.59
CA ASP A 199 6.26 30.92 0.47
C ASP A 199 7.31 31.73 -0.31
N SER A 200 8.40 32.15 0.36
CA SER A 200 9.51 32.92 -0.23
C SER A 200 10.27 32.19 -1.36
N VAL A 201 10.23 30.87 -1.44
CA VAL A 201 10.90 30.13 -2.54
C VAL A 201 10.34 30.49 -3.91
N TRP A 202 9.07 30.88 -3.95
CA TRP A 202 8.38 31.29 -5.17
C TRP A 202 8.77 32.69 -5.67
N ASN A 203 9.48 33.49 -4.87
CA ASN A 203 9.94 34.82 -5.26
C ASN A 203 11.21 34.76 -6.14
N ALA A 204 11.93 33.64 -6.13
CA ALA A 204 13.07 33.44 -7.01
C ALA A 204 12.63 33.27 -8.47
N GLU A 205 13.38 33.81 -9.40
CA GLU A 205 13.16 33.58 -10.83
C GLU A 205 13.54 32.16 -11.24
N ILE A 206 14.64 31.65 -10.68
CA ILE A 206 15.17 30.32 -10.98
C ILE A 206 15.30 29.51 -9.69
N ALA A 207 14.78 28.28 -9.69
CA ALA A 207 15.00 27.33 -8.62
C ALA A 207 16.30 26.53 -8.84
N ASP A 208 17.03 26.21 -7.79
CA ASP A 208 18.18 25.31 -7.90
C ASP A 208 17.73 23.86 -8.06
N TRP A 209 16.65 23.51 -7.35
CA TRP A 209 16.07 22.19 -7.36
C TRP A 209 14.54 22.24 -7.37
N ALA A 210 13.92 21.31 -8.11
CA ALA A 210 12.53 20.94 -7.93
C ALA A 210 12.49 19.46 -7.54
N LEU A 211 11.80 19.15 -6.44
CA LEU A 211 11.55 17.79 -6.00
C LEU A 211 10.11 17.42 -6.29
N ILE A 212 9.92 16.36 -7.06
CA ILE A 212 8.60 15.77 -7.34
C ILE A 212 8.54 14.38 -6.73
N GLY A 213 7.38 13.98 -6.25
CA GLY A 213 7.16 12.70 -5.58
C GLY A 213 5.90 12.72 -4.72
N ASP A 214 5.78 11.71 -3.91
CA ASP A 214 4.62 11.46 -3.06
C ASP A 214 4.75 12.02 -1.63
N SER A 215 4.27 11.27 -0.65
CA SER A 215 4.30 11.60 0.78
C SER A 215 5.72 11.78 1.32
N PHE A 216 6.71 11.03 0.81
CA PHE A 216 8.10 11.16 1.23
C PHE A 216 8.69 12.51 0.81
N THR A 217 8.36 12.94 -0.41
CA THR A 217 8.78 14.25 -0.92
C THR A 217 8.09 15.38 -0.18
N PHE A 218 6.78 15.27 0.05
CA PHE A 218 6.03 16.21 0.88
C PHE A 218 6.64 16.36 2.28
N GLY A 219 7.25 15.30 2.80
CA GLY A 219 7.71 15.19 4.18
C GLY A 219 6.60 14.83 5.14
N GLN A 220 5.67 13.94 4.72
CA GLN A 220 4.62 13.46 5.59
C GLN A 220 5.22 12.69 6.76
N SER A 221 4.61 12.85 7.96
CA SER A 221 5.01 12.15 9.19
C SER A 221 6.37 12.56 9.78
N VAL A 222 7.03 13.59 9.25
CA VAL A 222 8.18 14.24 9.91
C VAL A 222 7.81 15.65 10.38
N GLN A 223 8.54 16.19 11.37
CA GLN A 223 8.25 17.51 11.88
C GLN A 223 8.74 18.60 10.90
N PRO A 224 8.12 19.81 10.92
CA PRO A 224 8.54 20.91 10.08
C PRO A 224 10.05 21.19 10.16
N GLY A 225 10.72 21.22 9.02
CA GLY A 225 12.17 21.40 8.92
C GLY A 225 12.97 20.10 8.78
N GLU A 226 12.38 18.95 9.01
CA GLU A 226 13.03 17.63 8.89
C GLU A 226 12.82 17.00 7.51
N GLU A 227 11.97 17.58 6.67
CA GLU A 227 11.65 17.10 5.34
C GLU A 227 12.89 17.11 4.42
N ILE A 228 12.99 16.17 3.52
CA ILE A 228 14.13 16.04 2.60
C ILE A 228 14.40 17.34 1.83
N PRO A 229 13.41 18.05 1.24
CA PRO A 229 13.64 19.32 0.57
C PRO A 229 14.25 20.39 1.48
N ARG A 230 13.81 20.46 2.74
CA ARG A 230 14.34 21.40 3.75
C ARG A 230 15.74 21.05 4.17
N GLN A 231 16.06 19.77 4.29
CA GLN A 231 17.40 19.30 4.59
C GLN A 231 18.38 19.63 3.45
N ILE A 232 17.95 19.51 2.20
CA ILE A 232 18.75 19.95 1.04
C ILE A 232 18.96 21.45 1.12
N GLN A 233 17.90 22.23 1.30
CA GLN A 233 17.97 23.70 1.40
C GLN A 233 18.94 24.16 2.48
N SER A 234 18.81 23.62 3.70
CA SER A 234 19.63 24.03 4.85
C SER A 234 21.12 23.70 4.69
N ARG A 235 21.45 22.59 4.02
CA ARG A 235 22.82 22.12 3.85
C ARG A 235 23.52 22.73 2.65
N THR A 236 22.77 23.16 1.63
CA THR A 236 23.33 23.66 0.38
C THR A 236 23.08 25.14 0.15
N ASN A 237 22.26 25.77 0.97
CA ASN A 237 21.76 27.14 0.80
C ASN A 237 21.12 27.37 -0.58
N SER A 238 20.50 26.33 -1.13
CA SER A 238 19.87 26.32 -2.46
C SER A 238 18.40 26.69 -2.36
N ILE A 239 17.83 27.18 -3.45
CA ILE A 239 16.39 27.37 -3.62
C ILE A 239 15.79 26.03 -4.06
N VAL A 240 14.98 25.43 -3.18
CA VAL A 240 14.39 24.10 -3.38
C VAL A 240 12.87 24.22 -3.39
N LEU A 241 12.27 23.79 -4.49
CA LEU A 241 10.81 23.64 -4.62
C LEU A 241 10.42 22.23 -4.23
N ASN A 242 9.62 22.08 -3.21
CA ASN A 242 8.96 20.83 -2.82
C ASN A 242 7.60 20.76 -3.50
N LEU A 243 7.42 19.89 -4.47
CA LEU A 243 6.16 19.63 -5.16
C LEU A 243 5.58 18.26 -4.81
N GLY A 244 6.02 17.70 -3.68
CA GLY A 244 5.48 16.45 -3.15
C GLY A 244 4.02 16.60 -2.73
N CYS A 245 3.25 15.56 -2.98
CA CYS A 245 1.85 15.44 -2.54
C CYS A 245 1.57 14.00 -2.11
N PRO A 246 1.08 13.78 -0.88
CA PRO A 246 0.71 12.44 -0.43
C PRO A 246 -0.26 11.74 -1.37
N LYS A 247 -0.01 10.45 -1.65
CA LYS A 247 -0.81 9.62 -2.57
C LYS A 247 -0.78 10.04 -4.03
N SER A 248 0.23 10.81 -4.44
CA SER A 248 0.42 11.13 -5.86
C SER A 248 1.27 10.06 -6.54
N GLY A 249 0.82 9.58 -7.68
CA GLY A 249 1.58 8.71 -8.56
C GLY A 249 2.31 9.49 -9.66
N PRO A 250 3.01 8.80 -10.57
CA PRO A 250 3.85 9.41 -11.59
C PRO A 250 3.16 10.46 -12.49
N LEU A 251 1.87 10.28 -12.83
CA LEU A 251 1.14 11.26 -13.66
C LEU A 251 0.81 12.54 -12.88
N GLU A 252 0.43 12.42 -11.62
CA GLU A 252 0.20 13.55 -10.72
C GLU A 252 1.49 14.32 -10.44
N GLN A 253 2.60 13.60 -10.27
CA GLN A 253 3.92 14.18 -10.07
C GLN A 253 4.39 14.93 -11.32
N LEU A 254 4.14 14.37 -12.53
CA LEU A 254 4.38 15.03 -13.79
C LEU A 254 3.53 16.31 -13.95
N ALA A 255 2.26 16.28 -13.55
CA ALA A 255 1.41 17.47 -13.55
C ALA A 255 1.99 18.57 -12.65
N GLY A 256 2.43 18.22 -11.44
CA GLY A 256 3.12 19.16 -10.54
C GLY A 256 4.36 19.79 -11.17
N LEU A 257 5.18 19.00 -11.87
CA LEU A 257 6.35 19.48 -12.58
C LEU A 257 5.97 20.51 -13.66
N LYS A 258 5.02 20.17 -14.53
CA LYS A 258 4.63 21.02 -15.67
C LYS A 258 3.92 22.31 -15.25
N GLU A 259 3.01 22.21 -14.28
CA GLU A 259 2.19 23.36 -13.87
C GLU A 259 2.95 24.35 -12.98
N TYR A 260 3.92 23.89 -12.17
CA TYR A 260 4.56 24.72 -11.16
C TYR A 260 6.08 24.84 -11.30
N ALA A 261 6.79 23.75 -11.61
CA ALA A 261 8.25 23.80 -11.65
C ALA A 261 8.78 24.42 -12.95
N GLU A 262 8.19 24.13 -14.10
CA GLU A 262 8.68 24.63 -15.40
C GLU A 262 8.76 26.16 -15.43
N ALA A 263 7.79 26.85 -14.83
CA ALA A 263 7.80 28.32 -14.72
C ALA A 263 8.98 28.87 -13.88
N LYS A 264 9.64 28.03 -13.07
CA LYS A 264 10.78 28.37 -12.22
C LYS A 264 12.11 27.85 -12.77
N MET A 265 12.10 27.32 -13.99
CA MET A 265 13.30 26.86 -14.72
C MET A 265 14.33 26.15 -13.83
N PRO A 266 13.93 25.08 -13.09
CA PRO A 266 14.82 24.47 -12.11
C PRO A 266 16.08 23.93 -12.77
N LYS A 267 17.25 24.21 -12.18
CA LYS A 267 18.53 23.70 -12.67
C LYS A 267 18.60 22.17 -12.60
N ARG A 268 17.89 21.60 -11.65
CA ARG A 268 17.82 20.15 -11.42
C ARG A 268 16.41 19.75 -10.98
N VAL A 269 15.93 18.63 -11.49
CA VAL A 269 14.72 17.98 -11.02
C VAL A 269 15.13 16.67 -10.36
N LEU A 270 14.70 16.47 -9.12
CA LEU A 270 14.84 15.21 -8.40
C LEU A 270 13.47 14.55 -8.33
N TRP A 271 13.33 13.45 -9.04
CA TRP A 271 12.15 12.61 -8.97
C TRP A 271 12.35 11.55 -7.89
N MET A 272 11.62 11.68 -6.79
CA MET A 272 11.66 10.75 -5.67
C MET A 272 10.64 9.64 -5.90
N TYR A 273 11.03 8.68 -6.71
CA TYR A 273 10.22 7.53 -7.05
C TYR A 273 10.24 6.48 -5.94
N TYR A 274 9.05 6.05 -5.47
CA TYR A 274 8.91 4.98 -4.49
C TYR A 274 8.28 3.75 -5.12
N GLU A 275 9.07 2.68 -5.27
CA GLU A 275 8.64 1.44 -5.94
C GLU A 275 7.49 0.69 -5.22
N GLY A 276 7.24 1.01 -3.94
CA GLY A 276 6.21 0.37 -3.13
C GLY A 276 4.79 0.70 -3.56
N ASN A 277 4.54 1.90 -4.07
CA ASN A 277 3.20 2.37 -4.46
C ASN A 277 3.12 3.06 -5.82
N ASP A 278 4.17 3.74 -6.31
CA ASP A 278 4.11 4.58 -7.51
C ASP A 278 3.63 3.81 -8.76
N LEU A 279 4.07 2.56 -8.94
CA LEU A 279 3.60 1.73 -10.06
C LEU A 279 2.12 1.36 -9.95
N TRP A 280 1.64 1.17 -8.74
CA TRP A 280 0.23 0.86 -8.51
C TRP A 280 -0.63 2.11 -8.70
N GLU A 281 -0.18 3.25 -8.20
CA GLU A 281 -0.83 4.55 -8.38
C GLU A 281 -0.83 4.97 -9.85
N LEU A 282 0.24 4.74 -10.61
CA LEU A 282 0.28 4.94 -12.05
C LEU A 282 -0.81 4.12 -12.77
N LYS A 283 -1.00 2.85 -12.38
CA LYS A 283 -2.05 2.00 -12.96
C LYS A 283 -3.45 2.53 -12.68
N ILE A 284 -3.68 3.12 -11.52
CA ILE A 284 -4.97 3.74 -11.17
C ILE A 284 -5.12 5.06 -11.93
N SER A 285 -4.12 5.91 -11.89
CA SER A 285 -4.14 7.24 -12.51
C SER A 285 -4.30 7.18 -14.02
N SER A 286 -3.73 6.17 -14.69
CA SER A 286 -3.86 5.96 -16.14
C SER A 286 -5.28 5.56 -16.60
N GLN A 287 -6.22 5.41 -15.68
CA GLN A 287 -7.64 5.26 -16.00
C GLN A 287 -8.39 6.59 -16.02
N ASP A 288 -7.70 7.69 -15.69
CA ASP A 288 -8.27 9.03 -15.59
C ASP A 288 -7.74 9.92 -16.74
N SER A 289 -8.59 10.15 -17.72
CA SER A 289 -8.26 10.94 -18.90
C SER A 289 -7.81 12.38 -18.61
N ILE A 290 -8.14 12.93 -17.42
CA ILE A 290 -7.72 14.29 -17.04
C ILE A 290 -6.20 14.31 -16.78
N LYS A 291 -5.69 13.28 -16.12
CA LYS A 291 -4.28 13.17 -15.78
C LYS A 291 -3.44 12.74 -16.98
N ASP A 292 -3.98 11.89 -17.84
CA ASP A 292 -3.31 11.44 -19.07
C ASP A 292 -2.98 12.59 -20.03
N ASN A 293 -3.75 13.68 -20.01
CA ASN A 293 -3.46 14.86 -20.81
C ASN A 293 -2.06 15.46 -20.51
N TYR A 294 -1.53 15.27 -19.31
CA TYR A 294 -0.17 15.73 -18.96
C TYR A 294 0.95 14.94 -19.65
N LEU A 295 0.67 13.83 -20.30
CA LEU A 295 1.61 13.14 -21.19
C LEU A 295 1.86 13.92 -22.49
N ASP A 296 0.93 14.78 -22.92
CA ASP A 296 1.15 15.70 -24.02
C ASP A 296 2.10 16.82 -23.57
N THR A 297 3.19 17.02 -24.28
CA THR A 297 4.23 18.00 -23.95
C THR A 297 3.71 19.44 -23.92
N GLY A 298 2.72 19.78 -24.75
CA GLY A 298 2.12 21.10 -24.83
C GLY A 298 0.99 21.38 -23.83
N PHE A 299 0.55 20.35 -23.09
CA PHE A 299 -0.60 20.50 -22.22
C PHE A 299 -0.25 21.17 -20.89
N SER A 300 -1.03 22.18 -20.53
CA SER A 300 -1.07 22.85 -19.20
C SER A 300 -2.47 23.41 -18.96
N LYS A 301 -2.86 23.50 -17.72
CA LYS A 301 -4.09 24.13 -17.25
C LYS A 301 -3.82 25.51 -16.61
N ASN A 302 -2.55 25.98 -16.62
CA ASN A 302 -2.10 27.23 -16.04
C ASN A 302 -2.51 27.40 -14.57
N LEU A 303 -2.32 26.36 -13.76
CA LEU A 303 -2.82 26.27 -12.38
C LEU A 303 -2.28 27.37 -11.48
N MET A 304 -1.06 27.86 -11.70
CA MET A 304 -0.49 28.98 -10.94
C MET A 304 -1.37 30.24 -11.01
N HIS A 305 -2.08 30.46 -12.11
CA HIS A 305 -2.99 31.60 -12.30
C HIS A 305 -4.42 31.34 -11.86
N ARG A 306 -4.71 30.11 -11.42
CA ARG A 306 -6.05 29.67 -11.01
C ARG A 306 -6.14 29.33 -9.52
N GLN A 307 -5.17 29.77 -8.71
CA GLN A 307 -5.12 29.35 -7.31
C GLN A 307 -6.33 29.81 -6.51
N GLU A 308 -6.87 31.00 -6.75
CA GLU A 308 -8.07 31.48 -6.07
C GLU A 308 -9.29 30.59 -6.37
N GLU A 309 -9.44 30.18 -7.61
CA GLU A 309 -10.50 29.25 -8.05
C GLU A 309 -10.31 27.85 -7.40
N ILE A 310 -9.06 27.36 -7.38
CA ILE A 310 -8.71 26.10 -6.72
C ILE A 310 -9.06 26.16 -5.24
N ASP A 311 -8.67 27.22 -4.54
CA ASP A 311 -8.96 27.40 -3.11
C ASP A 311 -10.45 27.42 -2.81
N ALA A 312 -11.26 28.08 -3.66
CA ALA A 312 -12.71 28.12 -3.49
C ALA A 312 -13.34 26.72 -3.59
N HIS A 313 -12.99 25.96 -4.64
CA HIS A 313 -13.54 24.63 -4.87
C HIS A 313 -13.01 23.59 -3.87
N LEU A 314 -11.72 23.66 -3.49
CA LEU A 314 -11.16 22.82 -2.43
C LEU A 314 -11.84 23.07 -1.08
N THR A 315 -12.08 24.34 -0.73
CA THR A 315 -12.76 24.70 0.52
C THR A 315 -14.16 24.11 0.56
N GLU A 316 -14.90 24.20 -0.54
CA GLU A 316 -16.25 23.63 -0.61
C GLU A 316 -16.23 22.09 -0.57
N MET A 317 -15.29 21.46 -1.27
CA MET A 317 -15.11 20.02 -1.23
C MET A 317 -14.79 19.52 0.20
N ILE A 318 -13.89 20.21 0.91
CA ILE A 318 -13.55 19.88 2.30
C ILE A 318 -14.75 20.02 3.21
N LYS A 319 -15.53 21.11 3.10
CA LYS A 319 -16.76 21.30 3.90
C LYS A 319 -17.77 20.17 3.67
N ARG A 320 -17.99 19.77 2.43
CA ARG A 320 -18.87 18.64 2.10
C ARG A 320 -18.39 17.34 2.72
N ALA A 321 -17.09 17.06 2.60
CA ALA A 321 -16.49 15.86 3.18
C ALA A 321 -16.60 15.84 4.72
N GLU A 322 -16.45 16.99 5.38
CA GLU A 322 -16.63 17.12 6.84
C GLU A 322 -18.09 16.83 7.25
N ILE A 323 -19.07 17.38 6.51
CA ILE A 323 -20.49 17.13 6.77
C ILE A 323 -20.87 15.67 6.56
N ASP A 324 -20.36 15.04 5.49
CA ASP A 324 -20.66 13.64 5.19
C ASP A 324 -20.04 12.69 6.23
N MET A 325 -18.86 13.04 6.75
CA MET A 325 -18.24 12.30 7.84
C MET A 325 -19.05 12.40 9.13
N ASP A 326 -19.58 13.57 9.46
CA ASP A 326 -20.44 13.74 10.64
C ASP A 326 -21.73 12.92 10.53
N LYS A 327 -22.41 12.96 9.38
CA LYS A 327 -23.60 12.14 9.13
C LYS A 327 -23.31 10.65 9.27
N LYS A 328 -22.15 10.21 8.77
CA LYS A 328 -21.73 8.82 8.89
C LYS A 328 -21.51 8.43 10.34
N LEU A 329 -20.80 9.23 11.12
CA LEU A 329 -20.58 9.00 12.54
C LEU A 329 -21.88 8.93 13.34
N GLU A 330 -22.84 9.84 13.08
CA GLU A 330 -24.17 9.81 13.69
C GLU A 330 -24.95 8.53 13.34
N SER A 331 -24.90 8.12 12.06
CA SER A 331 -25.54 6.87 11.61
C SER A 331 -24.94 5.63 12.28
N ASP A 332 -23.61 5.56 12.38
CA ASP A 332 -22.94 4.43 13.00
C ASP A 332 -23.17 4.38 14.50
N PHE A 333 -23.22 5.53 15.17
CA PHE A 333 -23.58 5.62 16.59
C PHE A 333 -25.03 5.18 16.86
N GLN A 334 -25.97 5.52 15.96
CA GLN A 334 -27.36 5.11 16.10
C GLN A 334 -27.53 3.61 15.88
N LYS A 335 -26.84 3.01 14.91
CA LYS A 335 -26.82 1.56 14.69
C LYS A 335 -26.27 0.81 15.90
N ALA A 336 -25.18 1.30 16.51
CA ALA A 336 -24.60 0.71 17.71
C ALA A 336 -25.60 0.73 18.87
N LYS A 337 -26.32 1.82 19.10
CA LYS A 337 -27.38 1.91 20.12
C LYS A 337 -28.55 0.96 19.89
N ASP A 338 -28.89 0.70 18.63
CA ASP A 338 -29.99 -0.21 18.30
C ASP A 338 -29.57 -1.67 18.51
N VAL A 339 -28.30 -2.01 18.33
CA VAL A 339 -27.75 -3.35 18.65
C VAL A 339 -27.73 -3.60 20.16
N ASP A 340 -27.41 -2.60 20.99
CA ASP A 340 -27.38 -2.72 22.44
C ASP A 340 -28.80 -2.82 23.06
N ARG A 341 -29.86 -2.62 22.27
CA ARG A 341 -31.28 -2.74 22.70
C ARG A 341 -31.93 -4.07 22.34
N LEU A 342 -31.23 -4.96 21.58
CA LEU A 342 -31.64 -6.32 21.23
C LEU A 342 -31.02 -7.33 22.15
#